data_8909a50d7914dced4fc31d1bc6e586df
#
_entry.id   8909a50d7914dced4fc31d1bc6e586df
#
_cell.length_a   1.000
_cell.length_b   1.000
_cell.length_c   1.000
_cell.angle_alpha   90.00
_cell.angle_beta   90.00
_cell.angle_gamma   90.00
#
_symmetry.space_group_name_H-M   'P 1'
#
loop_
_entity.id
_entity.type
_entity.pdbx_description
1 polymer ?
#
loop_
_entity_poly.entity_id
_entity_poly.type
_entity_poly.pdbx_seq_one_letter_code
_entity_poly.pdbx_strand_id
1 'polypeptide(L)'
;MFDLNRRTVTIDGQDVILVELNAGDFADLSAEADDTTQGIQMIARSIESPAVTLEDVAAWPRRVTEELLTNIMDLNGFTEEGN
;
A
#
# COMPACT_ATOMS: atom_id res chain seq x y z
N MET A 1 9.73 19.54 5.31
CA MET A 1 9.89 19.23 6.72
C MET A 1 10.07 17.74 6.95
N PHE A 2 9.00 16.96 6.98
CA PHE A 2 9.13 15.50 7.10
C PHE A 2 8.76 14.86 5.78
N ASP A 3 9.75 14.33 5.09
CA ASP A 3 9.51 13.73 3.78
C ASP A 3 9.04 12.29 3.94
N LEU A 4 8.17 11.89 3.02
CA LEU A 4 7.68 10.51 2.99
C LEU A 4 8.73 9.61 2.34
N ASN A 5 8.97 8.45 2.93
CA ASN A 5 9.88 7.47 2.37
C ASN A 5 9.25 6.75 1.19
N ARG A 6 10.10 6.31 0.26
CA ARG A 6 9.67 5.56 -0.92
C ARG A 6 10.43 4.26 -1.01
N ARG A 7 9.82 3.31 -1.67
CA ARG A 7 10.43 2.00 -1.89
C ARG A 7 10.01 1.50 -3.26
N THR A 8 10.98 1.05 -4.05
CA THR A 8 10.69 0.40 -5.33
C THR A 8 10.64 -1.10 -5.09
N VAL A 9 9.56 -1.74 -5.51
CA VAL A 9 9.43 -3.20 -5.45
C VAL A 9 9.15 -3.72 -6.85
N THR A 10 9.65 -4.92 -7.13
CA THR A 10 9.43 -5.57 -8.42
C THR A 10 8.53 -6.78 -8.18
N ILE A 11 7.38 -6.78 -8.83
CA ILE A 11 6.41 -7.85 -8.70
C ILE A 11 6.04 -8.32 -10.10
N ASP A 12 6.21 -9.61 -10.35
CA ASP A 12 5.94 -10.21 -11.66
C ASP A 12 6.64 -9.46 -12.80
N GLY A 13 7.87 -9.00 -12.53
CA GLY A 13 8.65 -8.30 -13.54
C GLY A 13 8.30 -6.83 -13.71
N GLN A 14 7.39 -6.30 -12.93
CA GLN A 14 6.98 -4.89 -13.00
C GLN A 14 7.48 -4.13 -11.78
N ASP A 15 8.09 -2.97 -12.02
CA ASP A 15 8.53 -2.10 -10.94
C ASP A 15 7.38 -1.22 -10.48
N VAL A 16 7.19 -1.20 -9.16
CA VAL A 16 6.16 -0.38 -8.53
C VAL A 16 6.84 0.48 -7.48
N ILE A 17 6.57 1.77 -7.51
CA ILE A 17 7.10 2.68 -6.49
C ILE A 17 6.03 2.89 -5.43
N LEU A 18 6.36 2.49 -4.21
CA LEU A 18 5.49 2.68 -3.05
C LEU A 18 5.96 3.90 -2.29
N VAL A 19 5.00 4.64 -1.74
CA VAL A 19 5.28 5.80 -0.91
C VAL A 19 4.65 5.59 0.46
N GLU A 20 5.36 6.02 1.49
CA GLU A 20 4.86 5.99 2.85
C GLU A 20 3.58 6.81 2.95
N LEU A 21 2.60 6.32 3.72
CA LEU A 21 1.35 7.04 3.91
C LEU A 21 1.51 8.10 4.99
N ASN A 22 0.85 9.23 4.81
CA ASN A 22 0.82 10.26 5.84
C ASN A 22 -0.36 10.03 6.79
N ALA A 23 -0.41 10.82 7.85
CA ALA A 23 -1.47 10.66 8.85
C ALA A 23 -2.86 10.90 8.27
N GLY A 24 -2.96 11.82 7.30
CA GLY A 24 -4.24 12.09 6.65
C GLY A 24 -4.73 10.92 5.83
N ASP A 25 -3.82 10.18 5.19
CA ASP A 25 -4.19 8.98 4.44
C ASP A 25 -4.82 7.93 5.36
N PHE A 26 -4.23 7.74 6.55
CA PHE A 26 -4.80 6.79 7.50
C PHE A 26 -6.17 7.24 8.02
N ALA A 27 -6.32 8.54 8.22
CA ALA A 27 -7.61 9.08 8.67
C ALA A 27 -8.70 8.90 7.62
N ASP A 28 -8.33 8.87 6.34
CA ASP A 28 -9.28 8.72 5.24
C ASP A 28 -9.68 7.27 4.97
N LEU A 29 -9.00 6.30 5.57
CA LEU A 29 -9.39 4.90 5.39
C LEU A 29 -10.75 4.69 6.06
N SER A 30 -11.64 3.99 5.36
CA SER A 30 -12.97 3.78 5.88
C SER A 30 -12.96 2.82 7.06
N ALA A 31 -13.33 3.31 8.23
CA ALA A 31 -13.39 2.49 9.44
C ALA A 31 -14.51 1.44 9.35
N GLU A 32 -15.49 1.65 8.47
CA GLU A 32 -16.61 0.73 8.32
C GLU A 32 -16.33 -0.37 7.30
N ALA A 33 -15.30 -0.19 6.48
CA ALA A 33 -14.94 -1.19 5.48
C ALA A 33 -14.32 -2.41 6.17
N ASP A 34 -14.46 -3.57 5.54
CA ASP A 34 -13.79 -4.77 6.03
C ASP A 34 -12.29 -4.68 5.77
N ASP A 35 -11.54 -5.64 6.32
CA ASP A 35 -10.08 -5.63 6.22
C ASP A 35 -9.61 -5.70 4.77
N THR A 36 -10.32 -6.45 3.94
CA THR A 36 -9.96 -6.58 2.52
C THR A 36 -10.11 -5.24 1.81
N THR A 37 -11.23 -4.55 2.03
CA THR A 37 -11.47 -3.25 1.40
C THR A 37 -10.48 -2.21 1.91
N GLN A 38 -10.19 -2.20 3.20
CA GLN A 38 -9.19 -1.29 3.75
C GLN A 38 -7.81 -1.55 3.14
N GLY A 39 -7.46 -2.82 2.95
CA GLY A 39 -6.20 -3.18 2.32
C GLY A 39 -6.10 -2.66 0.89
N ILE A 40 -7.17 -2.80 0.13
CA ILE A 40 -7.21 -2.29 -1.25
C ILE A 40 -7.05 -0.77 -1.27
N GLN A 41 -7.73 -0.07 -0.37
CA GLN A 41 -7.62 1.39 -0.27
C GLN A 41 -6.19 1.80 0.08
N MET A 42 -5.57 1.10 1.01
CA MET A 42 -4.20 1.38 1.43
C MET A 42 -3.22 1.18 0.28
N ILE A 43 -3.37 0.09 -0.47
CA ILE A 43 -2.51 -0.20 -1.61
C ILE A 43 -2.64 0.89 -2.66
N ALA A 44 -3.87 1.26 -3.03
CA ALA A 44 -4.10 2.26 -4.05
C ALA A 44 -3.48 3.61 -3.67
N ARG A 45 -3.53 3.98 -2.40
CA ARG A 45 -2.94 5.24 -1.94
C ARG A 45 -1.43 5.18 -1.86
N SER A 46 -0.87 3.99 -1.65
CA SER A 46 0.57 3.83 -1.46
C SER A 46 1.34 3.74 -2.77
N ILE A 47 0.69 3.42 -3.88
CA ILE A 47 1.40 3.31 -5.16
C ILE A 47 1.53 4.69 -5.78
N GLU A 48 2.77 5.18 -5.86
CA GLU A 48 3.06 6.45 -6.50
C GLU A 48 3.15 6.27 -8.02
N SER A 49 3.72 5.16 -8.45
CA SER A 49 3.90 4.85 -9.86
C SER A 49 3.85 3.34 -10.07
N PRO A 50 3.14 2.85 -11.06
CA PRO A 50 2.27 3.57 -11.99
C PRO A 50 0.98 4.05 -11.32
N ALA A 51 0.27 4.97 -11.95
CA ALA A 51 -1.01 5.44 -11.41
C ALA A 51 -2.04 4.31 -11.48
N VAL A 52 -2.69 4.04 -10.36
CA VAL A 52 -3.69 2.96 -10.28
C VAL A 52 -4.93 3.45 -9.55
N THR A 53 -6.04 2.78 -9.81
CA THR A 53 -7.31 3.06 -9.14
C THR A 53 -7.65 1.93 -8.19
N LEU A 54 -8.66 2.14 -7.35
CA LEU A 54 -9.17 1.08 -6.48
C LEU A 54 -9.61 -0.13 -7.30
N GLU A 55 -10.25 0.11 -8.44
CA GLU A 55 -10.71 -0.98 -9.31
C GLU A 55 -9.55 -1.79 -9.88
N ASP A 56 -8.46 -1.10 -10.23
CA ASP A 56 -7.28 -1.79 -10.73
C ASP A 56 -6.73 -2.74 -9.67
N VAL A 57 -6.57 -2.25 -8.46
CA VAL A 57 -6.02 -3.04 -7.36
C VAL A 57 -6.92 -4.22 -7.04
N ALA A 58 -8.24 -4.00 -7.04
CA ALA A 58 -9.19 -5.06 -6.72
C ALA A 58 -9.18 -6.18 -7.76
N ALA A 59 -8.75 -5.88 -8.98
CA ALA A 59 -8.69 -6.88 -10.06
C ALA A 59 -7.40 -7.69 -10.07
N TRP A 60 -6.42 -7.33 -9.26
CA TRP A 60 -5.12 -8.03 -9.26
C TRP A 60 -5.20 -9.36 -8.52
N PRO A 61 -4.31 -10.31 -8.87
CA PRO A 61 -4.23 -11.56 -8.11
C PRO A 61 -3.93 -11.29 -6.63
N ARG A 62 -4.52 -12.10 -5.78
CA ARG A 62 -4.35 -11.92 -4.34
C ARG A 62 -2.88 -11.96 -3.91
N ARG A 63 -2.07 -12.83 -4.54
CA ARG A 63 -0.64 -12.91 -4.21
C ARG A 63 0.07 -11.58 -4.42
N VAL A 64 -0.35 -10.82 -5.43
CA VAL A 64 0.24 -9.52 -5.74
C VAL A 64 -0.16 -8.49 -4.69
N THR A 65 -1.43 -8.43 -4.34
CA THR A 65 -1.89 -7.48 -3.33
C THR A 65 -1.34 -7.81 -1.96
N GLU A 66 -1.19 -9.08 -1.63
CA GLU A 66 -0.59 -9.47 -0.35
C GLU A 66 0.88 -9.08 -0.27
N GLU A 67 1.61 -9.27 -1.35
CA GLU A 67 3.02 -8.88 -1.38
C GLU A 67 3.18 -7.37 -1.27
N LEU A 68 2.35 -6.62 -1.98
CA LEU A 68 2.36 -5.16 -1.88
C LEU A 68 2.02 -4.70 -0.47
N LEU A 69 1.00 -5.30 0.12
CA LEU A 69 0.58 -4.91 1.46
C LEU A 69 1.68 -5.17 2.49
N THR A 70 2.38 -6.29 2.37
CA THR A 70 3.50 -6.59 3.25
C THR A 70 4.57 -5.52 3.15
N ASN A 71 4.92 -5.11 1.93
CA ASN A 71 5.91 -4.06 1.72
C ASN A 71 5.43 -2.72 2.24
N ILE A 72 4.15 -2.42 2.06
CA ILE A 72 3.58 -1.16 2.55
C ILE A 72 3.60 -1.10 4.07
N MET A 73 3.23 -2.19 4.72
CA MET A 73 3.25 -2.25 6.18
C MET A 73 4.67 -2.09 6.71
N ASP A 74 5.64 -2.73 6.07
CA ASP A 74 7.04 -2.60 6.45
C ASP A 74 7.53 -1.17 6.25
N LEU A 75 7.19 -0.56 5.14
CA LEU A 75 7.60 0.82 4.82
C LEU A 75 7.04 1.81 5.84
N ASN A 76 5.85 1.55 6.36
CA ASN A 76 5.19 2.41 7.33
C ASN A 76 5.49 2.04 8.79
N GLY A 77 6.33 1.05 9.00
CA GLY A 77 6.77 0.68 10.34
C GLY A 77 5.84 -0.25 11.10
N PHE A 78 4.93 -0.93 10.41
CA PHE A 78 3.97 -1.84 11.04
C PHE A 78 4.42 -3.30 10.94
N THR A 79 5.69 -3.57 11.19
CA THR A 79 6.18 -4.93 11.14
C THR A 79 6.26 -5.50 12.55
N GLU A 80 5.98 -6.79 12.68
CA GLU A 80 6.05 -7.44 13.98
C GLU A 80 7.46 -7.47 14.53
N GLU A 81 8.43 -7.51 13.64
CA GLU A 81 9.82 -7.59 14.04
C GLU A 81 10.32 -6.29 14.66
N GLY A 82 9.58 -5.21 14.49
CA GLY A 82 9.91 -3.95 15.10
C GLY A 82 9.57 -3.87 16.58
N ASN A 83 8.99 -4.90 17.10
CA ASN A 83 8.56 -4.91 18.50
C ASN A 83 9.69 -5.26 19.43
#